data_40c9c6945407a47832f8106a5a71fd4a
#
_entry.id   40c9c6945407a47832f8106a5a71fd4a
#
_cell.length_a   1.000
_cell.length_b   1.000
_cell.length_c   1.000
_cell.angle_alpha   90.00
_cell.angle_beta   90.00
_cell.angle_gamma   90.00
#
_symmetry.space_group_name_H-M   'P 1'
#
loop_
_entity.id
_entity.type
_entity.pdbx_description
1 polymer ?
#
loop_
_entity_poly.entity_id
_entity_poly.type
_entity_poly.pdbx_seq_one_letter_code
_entity_poly.pdbx_strand_id
1 'polypeptide(L)'
;MKLRSLASPRMMLALGLVAATASCATPAPGDALLSQLEAKQFFKYAGPNADRMRAEIREKGWPALFGDSGRVFGADGLTLAKGGVTKFVEKLRPFLEGQGVKIPELKDDLRQESYSVLVEGASLPIWTKDDLARELGAQPGITGALAAARSFALVNKLLEGAKSQERAYAIYSGAALSVMFLTDDLIAVMKADPVAVPKFIPYRPTTDFPFFGQPQQ
;
A
#
# COMPACT_ATOMS: atom_id res chain seq x y z
N MET A 1 30.27 -88.68 37.37
CA MET A 1 30.61 -87.54 36.41
C MET A 1 29.40 -86.66 36.20
N LYS A 2 29.46 -85.47 36.74
CA LYS A 2 28.34 -84.49 36.69
C LYS A 2 28.66 -83.39 35.67
N LEU A 3 27.85 -83.29 34.61
CA LEU A 3 27.90 -82.21 33.69
C LEU A 3 27.04 -81.05 34.18
N ARG A 4 27.66 -79.89 34.35
CA ARG A 4 26.99 -78.65 34.69
C ARG A 4 26.58 -77.91 33.40
N SER A 5 25.29 -77.67 33.28
CA SER A 5 24.67 -76.82 32.30
C SER A 5 24.89 -75.31 32.63
N LEU A 6 25.47 -74.55 31.71
CA LEU A 6 25.61 -73.13 31.78
C LEU A 6 24.47 -72.48 31.02
N ALA A 7 23.59 -71.80 31.76
CA ALA A 7 22.52 -70.98 31.15
C ALA A 7 23.06 -69.58 30.84
N SER A 8 22.95 -69.15 29.57
CA SER A 8 23.23 -67.78 29.10
C SER A 8 22.03 -66.85 29.37
N PRO A 9 22.26 -65.67 29.92
CA PRO A 9 21.19 -64.66 29.97
C PRO A 9 21.03 -63.92 28.64
N ARG A 10 19.84 -63.99 28.09
CA ARG A 10 19.42 -63.17 26.92
C ARG A 10 19.21 -61.71 27.36
N MET A 11 20.08 -60.86 26.91
CA MET A 11 19.99 -59.40 27.04
C MET A 11 18.92 -58.90 26.07
N MET A 12 17.74 -58.54 26.57
CA MET A 12 16.70 -57.84 25.79
C MET A 12 17.09 -56.37 25.67
N LEU A 13 17.46 -55.95 24.45
CA LEU A 13 17.63 -54.56 24.07
C LEU A 13 16.25 -53.97 23.76
N ALA A 14 15.69 -53.19 24.68
CA ALA A 14 14.48 -52.41 24.45
C ALA A 14 14.84 -51.20 23.58
N LEU A 15 14.53 -51.24 22.29
CA LEU A 15 14.60 -50.07 21.41
C LEU A 15 13.41 -49.16 21.75
N GLY A 16 13.68 -48.08 22.51
CA GLY A 16 12.71 -47.02 22.74
C GLY A 16 12.53 -46.20 21.45
N LEU A 17 11.39 -46.37 20.78
CA LEU A 17 10.99 -45.56 19.64
C LEU A 17 10.52 -44.20 20.18
N VAL A 18 11.39 -43.19 20.18
CA VAL A 18 10.98 -41.80 20.49
C VAL A 18 10.25 -41.28 19.25
N ALA A 19 8.92 -41.37 19.27
CA ALA A 19 8.09 -40.69 18.31
C ALA A 19 8.21 -39.17 18.52
N ALA A 20 9.02 -38.51 17.71
CA ALA A 20 9.04 -37.04 17.63
C ALA A 20 7.69 -36.60 17.04
N THR A 21 6.75 -36.22 17.88
CA THR A 21 5.54 -35.51 17.46
C THR A 21 5.97 -34.13 16.96
N ALA A 22 6.15 -33.99 15.64
CA ALA A 22 6.25 -32.70 15.01
C ALA A 22 4.92 -31.97 15.25
N SER A 23 4.94 -31.04 16.22
CA SER A 23 3.82 -30.15 16.45
C SER A 23 3.70 -29.28 15.19
N CYS A 24 2.77 -29.60 14.30
CA CYS A 24 2.38 -28.71 13.20
C CYS A 24 1.71 -27.50 13.85
N ALA A 25 2.50 -26.48 14.19
CA ALA A 25 1.95 -25.19 14.57
C ALA A 25 1.09 -24.68 13.40
N THR A 26 -0.16 -24.38 13.66
CA THR A 26 -1.04 -23.72 12.67
C THR A 26 -0.36 -22.40 12.29
N PRO A 27 -0.13 -22.15 10.98
CA PRO A 27 0.51 -20.89 10.54
C PRO A 27 -0.31 -19.71 11.04
N ALA A 28 0.38 -18.64 11.45
CA ALA A 28 -0.29 -17.42 11.86
C ALA A 28 -1.06 -16.83 10.66
N PRO A 29 -2.18 -16.12 10.90
CA PRO A 29 -3.04 -15.61 9.82
C PRO A 29 -2.32 -14.80 8.74
N GLY A 30 -1.26 -14.09 9.14
CA GLY A 30 -0.48 -13.25 8.23
C GLY A 30 0.75 -13.90 7.59
N ASP A 31 1.10 -15.15 7.93
CA ASP A 31 2.36 -15.75 7.44
C ASP A 31 2.42 -15.88 5.91
N ALA A 32 1.33 -16.31 5.29
CA ALA A 32 1.26 -16.46 3.83
C ALA A 32 1.35 -15.09 3.13
N LEU A 33 0.61 -14.11 3.62
CA LEU A 33 0.64 -12.74 3.12
C LEU A 33 2.05 -12.14 3.30
N LEU A 34 2.64 -12.28 4.49
CA LEU A 34 3.97 -11.76 4.79
C LEU A 34 5.02 -12.32 3.82
N SER A 35 5.02 -13.63 3.59
CA SER A 35 5.95 -14.28 2.65
C SER A 35 5.84 -13.72 1.23
N GLN A 36 4.61 -13.48 0.74
CA GLN A 36 4.38 -12.89 -0.57
C GLN A 36 4.85 -11.44 -0.65
N LEU A 37 4.60 -10.64 0.40
CA LEU A 37 5.02 -9.25 0.48
C LEU A 37 6.55 -9.12 0.53
N GLU A 38 7.24 -10.01 1.24
CA GLU A 38 8.71 -10.06 1.28
C GLU A 38 9.29 -10.39 -0.11
N ALA A 39 8.74 -11.39 -0.78
CA ALA A 39 9.15 -11.77 -2.13
C ALA A 39 9.00 -10.61 -3.15
N LYS A 40 8.07 -9.67 -2.91
CA LYS A 40 7.83 -8.48 -3.73
C LYS A 40 8.44 -7.21 -3.14
N GLN A 41 9.34 -7.31 -2.18
CA GLN A 41 10.08 -6.19 -1.59
C GLN A 41 9.20 -5.10 -0.97
N PHE A 42 8.06 -5.47 -0.38
CA PHE A 42 7.14 -4.52 0.25
C PHE A 42 7.83 -3.63 1.28
N PHE A 43 8.76 -4.19 2.06
CA PHE A 43 9.45 -3.51 3.16
C PHE A 43 10.65 -2.64 2.72
N LYS A 44 10.91 -2.53 1.41
CA LYS A 44 12.07 -1.80 0.87
C LYS A 44 12.22 -0.37 1.42
N TYR A 45 11.11 0.29 1.75
CA TYR A 45 11.11 1.68 2.22
C TYR A 45 10.78 1.82 3.71
N ALA A 46 10.55 0.72 4.42
CA ALA A 46 10.14 0.74 5.82
C ALA A 46 11.28 1.15 6.79
N GLY A 47 12.54 1.12 6.33
CA GLY A 47 13.69 1.49 7.15
C GLY A 47 13.71 0.73 8.49
N PRO A 48 13.91 1.43 9.62
CA PRO A 48 13.97 0.81 10.94
C PRO A 48 12.63 0.20 11.39
N ASN A 49 11.53 0.53 10.73
CA ASN A 49 10.20 0.00 11.07
C ASN A 49 9.92 -1.38 10.45
N ALA A 50 10.80 -1.88 9.58
CA ALA A 50 10.58 -3.11 8.82
C ALA A 50 10.25 -4.32 9.70
N ASP A 51 11.02 -4.55 10.77
CA ASP A 51 10.82 -5.71 11.64
C ASP A 51 9.54 -5.61 12.48
N ARG A 52 9.24 -4.41 12.96
CA ARG A 52 7.96 -4.15 13.64
C ARG A 52 6.78 -4.43 12.72
N MET A 53 6.83 -3.95 11.48
CA MET A 53 5.77 -4.21 10.52
C MET A 53 5.61 -5.68 10.15
N ARG A 54 6.72 -6.42 10.02
CA ARG A 54 6.66 -7.87 9.80
C ARG A 54 5.94 -8.58 10.93
N ALA A 55 6.26 -8.22 12.19
CA ALA A 55 5.59 -8.77 13.36
C ALA A 55 4.10 -8.43 13.36
N GLU A 56 3.73 -7.17 13.09
CA GLU A 56 2.35 -6.72 13.04
C GLU A 56 1.54 -7.41 11.92
N ILE A 57 2.13 -7.58 10.72
CA ILE A 57 1.47 -8.28 9.63
C ILE A 57 1.29 -9.76 9.94
N ARG A 58 2.27 -10.41 10.57
CA ARG A 58 2.15 -11.80 10.99
C ARG A 58 1.00 -11.98 11.98
N GLU A 59 0.88 -11.07 12.94
CA GLU A 59 -0.16 -11.12 13.99
C GLU A 59 -1.54 -10.73 13.48
N LYS A 60 -1.63 -9.59 12.75
CA LYS A 60 -2.88 -8.91 12.39
C LYS A 60 -3.28 -9.10 10.92
N GLY A 61 -2.35 -9.56 10.07
CA GLY A 61 -2.58 -9.70 8.63
C GLY A 61 -2.80 -8.36 7.93
N TRP A 62 -3.81 -8.33 7.09
CA TRP A 62 -4.17 -7.24 6.20
C TRP A 62 -4.22 -5.83 6.85
N PRO A 63 -4.84 -5.60 8.02
CA PRO A 63 -4.94 -4.26 8.61
C PRO A 63 -3.59 -3.60 8.89
N ALA A 64 -2.53 -4.38 9.11
CA ALA A 64 -1.20 -3.86 9.39
C ALA A 64 -0.47 -3.31 8.15
N LEU A 65 -0.96 -3.56 6.92
CA LEU A 65 -0.34 -3.08 5.68
C LEU A 65 -0.33 -1.55 5.57
N PHE A 66 -1.27 -0.88 6.22
CA PHE A 66 -1.47 0.56 6.13
C PHE A 66 -0.70 1.35 7.20
N GLY A 67 0.16 0.66 7.94
CA GLY A 67 1.04 1.25 8.93
C GLY A 67 2.22 2.01 8.31
N ASP A 68 3.23 2.27 9.12
CA ASP A 68 4.41 3.08 8.80
C ASP A 68 5.42 2.32 7.90
N SER A 69 4.98 2.01 6.68
CA SER A 69 5.73 1.24 5.69
C SER A 69 6.70 2.09 4.86
N GLY A 70 6.72 3.40 5.05
CA GLY A 70 7.39 4.33 4.14
C GLY A 70 6.73 4.43 2.76
N ARG A 71 5.55 3.82 2.58
CA ARG A 71 4.78 3.79 1.33
C ARG A 71 3.48 4.57 1.40
N VAL A 72 3.02 4.95 2.60
CA VAL A 72 1.71 5.58 2.83
C VAL A 72 1.89 7.01 3.28
N PHE A 73 1.20 7.94 2.60
CA PHE A 73 1.23 9.37 2.90
C PHE A 73 -0.19 9.93 2.85
N GLY A 74 -0.55 10.77 3.82
CA GLY A 74 -1.87 11.40 3.83
C GLY A 74 -2.09 12.32 2.62
N ALA A 75 -3.27 12.26 2.02
CA ALA A 75 -3.68 12.98 0.82
C ALA A 75 -5.13 13.46 0.99
N ASP A 76 -5.33 14.52 1.77
CA ASP A 76 -6.66 15.09 2.01
C ASP A 76 -7.17 15.85 0.78
N GLY A 77 -8.28 15.37 0.19
CA GLY A 77 -8.83 15.92 -1.05
C GLY A 77 -9.25 17.38 -0.94
N LEU A 78 -9.79 17.81 0.21
CA LEU A 78 -10.18 19.21 0.41
C LEU A 78 -8.95 20.12 0.49
N THR A 79 -7.90 19.66 1.14
CA THR A 79 -6.60 20.36 1.18
C THR A 79 -6.01 20.47 -0.21
N LEU A 80 -6.03 19.37 -0.97
CA LEU A 80 -5.56 19.36 -2.36
C LEU A 80 -6.36 20.34 -3.23
N ALA A 81 -7.68 20.40 -3.08
CA ALA A 81 -8.54 21.32 -3.85
C ALA A 81 -8.34 22.80 -3.53
N LYS A 82 -7.77 23.11 -2.37
CA LYS A 82 -7.52 24.49 -1.89
C LYS A 82 -6.09 25.00 -2.14
N GLY A 83 -5.41 24.51 -3.19
CA GLY A 83 -4.04 24.93 -3.50
C GLY A 83 -2.98 24.12 -2.75
N GLY A 84 -3.25 22.87 -2.43
CA GLY A 84 -2.35 22.03 -1.66
C GLY A 84 -1.52 21.05 -2.50
N VAL A 85 -1.62 21.05 -3.83
CA VAL A 85 -0.97 20.03 -4.66
C VAL A 85 0.55 20.15 -4.65
N THR A 86 1.09 21.37 -4.76
CA THR A 86 2.55 21.58 -4.66
C THR A 86 3.08 21.09 -3.30
N LYS A 87 2.43 21.45 -2.20
CA LYS A 87 2.82 21.00 -0.85
C LYS A 87 2.72 19.47 -0.71
N PHE A 88 1.74 18.86 -1.35
CA PHE A 88 1.58 17.41 -1.37
C PHE A 88 2.76 16.76 -2.09
N VAL A 89 3.14 17.22 -3.28
CA VAL A 89 4.30 16.70 -4.01
C VAL A 89 5.60 16.91 -3.22
N GLU A 90 5.77 18.06 -2.57
CA GLU A 90 6.92 18.32 -1.69
C GLU A 90 6.97 17.32 -0.50
N LYS A 91 5.85 17.00 0.10
CA LYS A 91 5.77 15.96 1.15
C LYS A 91 6.21 14.58 0.64
N LEU A 92 5.96 14.29 -0.63
CA LEU A 92 6.37 13.03 -1.28
C LEU A 92 7.82 13.07 -1.80
N ARG A 93 8.50 14.22 -1.79
CA ARG A 93 9.82 14.44 -2.37
C ARG A 93 10.83 13.34 -2.00
N PRO A 94 11.05 12.97 -0.71
CA PRO A 94 12.05 11.96 -0.37
C PRO A 94 11.77 10.61 -1.03
N PHE A 95 10.49 10.21 -1.12
CA PHE A 95 10.09 8.98 -1.81
C PHE A 95 10.31 9.08 -3.31
N LEU A 96 9.86 10.17 -3.94
CA LEU A 96 9.96 10.38 -5.38
C LEU A 96 11.41 10.46 -5.86
N GLU A 97 12.27 11.20 -5.16
CA GLU A 97 13.70 11.27 -5.47
C GLU A 97 14.39 9.91 -5.31
N GLY A 98 13.98 9.12 -4.29
CA GLY A 98 14.41 7.73 -4.13
C GLY A 98 13.99 6.81 -5.29
N GLN A 99 12.99 7.21 -6.09
CA GLN A 99 12.59 6.55 -7.34
C GLN A 99 13.30 7.11 -8.59
N GLY A 100 14.21 8.05 -8.42
CA GLY A 100 14.90 8.72 -9.54
C GLY A 100 14.09 9.85 -10.19
N VAL A 101 12.97 10.25 -9.57
CA VAL A 101 12.15 11.36 -10.07
C VAL A 101 12.90 12.68 -9.88
N LYS A 102 13.08 13.44 -10.95
CA LYS A 102 13.44 14.85 -10.87
C LYS A 102 12.14 15.65 -10.81
N ILE A 103 11.84 16.20 -9.64
CA ILE A 103 10.61 16.97 -9.46
C ILE A 103 10.76 18.30 -10.21
N PRO A 104 9.88 18.58 -11.19
CA PRO A 104 9.91 19.84 -11.94
C PRO A 104 9.51 21.02 -11.05
N GLU A 105 9.69 22.23 -11.52
CA GLU A 105 9.10 23.40 -10.87
C GLU A 105 7.57 23.29 -10.89
N LEU A 106 6.96 23.35 -9.71
CA LEU A 106 5.51 23.30 -9.51
C LEU A 106 5.04 24.58 -8.85
N LYS A 107 3.93 25.11 -9.33
CA LYS A 107 3.30 26.30 -8.72
C LYS A 107 1.79 26.16 -8.74
N ASP A 108 1.16 26.30 -7.58
CA ASP A 108 -0.29 26.36 -7.49
C ASP A 108 -0.82 27.71 -8.05
N ASP A 109 -1.77 27.65 -9.01
CA ASP A 109 -2.52 28.77 -9.55
C ASP A 109 -4.00 28.60 -9.17
N LEU A 110 -4.30 28.97 -7.94
CA LEU A 110 -5.66 28.92 -7.38
C LEU A 110 -6.35 30.26 -7.61
N ARG A 111 -7.47 30.24 -8.31
CA ARG A 111 -8.34 31.37 -8.61
C ARG A 111 -9.73 31.17 -8.02
N GLN A 112 -10.57 32.18 -8.08
CA GLN A 112 -11.93 32.13 -7.53
C GLN A 112 -12.79 31.02 -8.17
N GLU A 113 -12.64 30.77 -9.47
CA GLU A 113 -13.49 29.84 -10.23
C GLU A 113 -12.71 28.65 -10.85
N SER A 114 -11.44 28.51 -10.55
CA SER A 114 -10.61 27.40 -11.08
C SER A 114 -9.34 27.21 -10.27
N TYR A 115 -8.78 26.00 -10.38
CA TYR A 115 -7.47 25.71 -9.84
C TYR A 115 -6.66 24.89 -10.82
N SER A 116 -5.42 25.29 -11.05
CA SER A 116 -4.44 24.59 -11.87
C SER A 116 -3.10 24.49 -11.13
N VAL A 117 -2.29 23.52 -11.51
CA VAL A 117 -0.86 23.47 -11.15
C VAL A 117 -0.06 23.77 -12.40
N LEU A 118 0.81 24.76 -12.31
CA LEU A 118 1.80 25.00 -13.35
C LEU A 118 2.96 24.03 -13.18
N VAL A 119 3.23 23.20 -14.17
CA VAL A 119 4.34 22.25 -14.24
C VAL A 119 5.31 22.78 -15.30
N GLU A 120 6.45 23.32 -14.88
CA GLU A 120 7.39 24.01 -15.80
C GLU A 120 6.68 25.07 -16.68
N GLY A 121 5.73 25.79 -16.11
CA GLY A 121 4.93 26.80 -16.81
C GLY A 121 3.71 26.25 -17.57
N ALA A 122 3.61 24.95 -17.83
CA ALA A 122 2.44 24.35 -18.47
C ALA A 122 1.31 24.14 -17.45
N SER A 123 0.09 24.60 -17.77
CA SER A 123 -1.08 24.49 -16.88
C SER A 123 -1.67 23.11 -16.90
N LEU A 124 -1.75 22.49 -15.72
CA LEU A 124 -2.49 21.24 -15.45
C LEU A 124 -3.74 21.59 -14.62
N PRO A 125 -4.96 21.49 -15.17
CA PRO A 125 -6.18 21.80 -14.42
C PRO A 125 -6.40 20.77 -13.31
N ILE A 126 -6.67 21.27 -12.09
CA ILE A 126 -7.03 20.46 -10.93
C ILE A 126 -8.55 20.44 -10.74
N TRP A 127 -9.22 21.58 -10.88
CA TRP A 127 -10.66 21.68 -11.06
C TRP A 127 -11.00 22.96 -11.84
N THR A 128 -12.13 22.94 -12.51
CA THR A 128 -12.57 24.01 -13.43
C THR A 128 -13.80 24.74 -12.86
N LYS A 129 -14.23 25.80 -13.51
CA LYS A 129 -15.49 26.51 -13.20
C LYS A 129 -16.70 25.56 -13.27
N ASP A 130 -16.73 24.65 -14.24
CA ASP A 130 -17.82 23.67 -14.38
C ASP A 130 -17.80 22.66 -13.23
N ASP A 131 -16.62 22.22 -12.79
CA ASP A 131 -16.46 21.37 -11.61
C ASP A 131 -16.95 22.08 -10.34
N LEU A 132 -16.64 23.38 -10.19
CA LEU A 132 -17.12 24.18 -9.07
C LEU A 132 -18.65 24.36 -9.11
N ALA A 133 -19.23 24.57 -10.27
CA ALA A 133 -20.68 24.64 -10.41
C ALA A 133 -21.37 23.32 -10.03
N ARG A 134 -20.75 22.18 -10.34
CA ARG A 134 -21.23 20.85 -9.90
C ARG A 134 -21.09 20.67 -8.39
N GLU A 135 -20.00 21.14 -7.77
CA GLU A 135 -19.78 21.15 -6.33
C GLU A 135 -20.89 21.88 -5.58
N LEU A 136 -21.24 23.07 -6.07
CA LEU A 136 -22.27 23.93 -5.45
C LEU A 136 -23.71 23.44 -5.72
N GLY A 137 -23.88 22.52 -6.65
CA GLY A 137 -25.17 21.98 -7.06
C GLY A 137 -25.34 20.49 -6.69
N ALA A 138 -25.32 19.64 -7.70
CA ALA A 138 -25.72 18.24 -7.58
C ALA A 138 -24.63 17.28 -7.07
N GLN A 139 -23.38 17.74 -6.91
CA GLN A 139 -22.25 16.85 -6.65
C GLN A 139 -21.28 17.40 -5.59
N PRO A 140 -21.71 17.56 -4.31
CA PRO A 140 -20.84 18.01 -3.23
C PRO A 140 -19.63 17.09 -3.06
N GLY A 141 -18.45 17.67 -2.85
CA GLY A 141 -17.18 16.93 -2.68
C GLY A 141 -16.44 16.62 -3.99
N ILE A 142 -17.02 16.97 -5.16
CA ILE A 142 -16.41 16.63 -6.45
C ILE A 142 -15.05 17.32 -6.67
N THR A 143 -14.89 18.58 -6.26
CA THR A 143 -13.61 19.30 -6.41
C THR A 143 -12.49 18.63 -5.62
N GLY A 144 -12.79 18.16 -4.39
CA GLY A 144 -11.85 17.39 -3.57
C GLY A 144 -11.46 16.05 -4.21
N ALA A 145 -12.44 15.33 -4.74
CA ALA A 145 -12.20 14.05 -5.40
C ALA A 145 -11.38 14.21 -6.70
N LEU A 146 -11.72 15.22 -7.53
CA LEU A 146 -10.95 15.55 -8.74
C LEU A 146 -9.53 16.00 -8.40
N ALA A 147 -9.36 16.82 -7.36
CA ALA A 147 -8.04 17.25 -6.91
C ALA A 147 -7.17 16.07 -6.49
N ALA A 148 -7.73 15.11 -5.74
CA ALA A 148 -7.03 13.88 -5.40
C ALA A 148 -6.68 13.06 -6.65
N ALA A 149 -7.63 12.79 -7.53
CA ALA A 149 -7.43 11.99 -8.74
C ALA A 149 -6.35 12.60 -9.66
N ARG A 150 -6.44 13.90 -9.91
CA ARG A 150 -5.49 14.62 -10.79
C ARG A 150 -4.11 14.78 -10.16
N SER A 151 -4.02 14.95 -8.83
CA SER A 151 -2.74 14.96 -8.11
C SER A 151 -2.05 13.61 -8.17
N PHE A 152 -2.79 12.50 -8.02
CA PHE A 152 -2.22 11.15 -8.13
C PHE A 152 -1.81 10.85 -9.58
N ALA A 153 -2.57 11.33 -10.57
CA ALA A 153 -2.20 11.23 -11.98
C ALA A 153 -0.89 11.99 -12.28
N LEU A 154 -0.71 13.20 -11.73
CA LEU A 154 0.53 13.95 -11.81
C LEU A 154 1.71 13.17 -11.23
N VAL A 155 1.56 12.64 -10.01
CA VAL A 155 2.60 11.84 -9.35
C VAL A 155 2.93 10.60 -10.17
N ASN A 156 1.92 9.90 -10.72
CA ASN A 156 2.14 8.74 -11.58
C ASN A 156 2.88 9.10 -12.86
N LYS A 157 2.58 10.25 -13.47
CA LYS A 157 3.31 10.73 -14.65
C LYS A 157 4.79 11.01 -14.34
N LEU A 158 5.08 11.57 -13.17
CA LEU A 158 6.46 11.77 -12.71
C LEU A 158 7.21 10.44 -12.50
N LEU A 159 6.57 9.47 -11.88
CA LEU A 159 7.13 8.13 -11.68
C LEU A 159 7.37 7.40 -13.00
N GLU A 160 6.44 7.52 -13.95
CA GLU A 160 6.57 6.96 -15.30
C GLU A 160 7.74 7.59 -16.06
N GLY A 161 7.88 8.90 -15.99
CA GLY A 161 9.02 9.62 -16.58
C GLY A 161 10.37 9.16 -16.04
N ALA A 162 10.43 8.80 -14.76
CA ALA A 162 11.61 8.22 -14.11
C ALA A 162 11.76 6.69 -14.33
N LYS A 163 10.85 6.06 -15.10
CA LYS A 163 10.80 4.60 -15.31
C LYS A 163 10.70 3.79 -14.00
N SER A 164 10.16 4.38 -12.94
CA SER A 164 9.89 3.65 -11.71
C SER A 164 8.82 2.58 -11.94
N GLN A 165 8.90 1.47 -11.20
CA GLN A 165 7.85 0.45 -11.15
C GLN A 165 6.75 0.78 -10.14
N GLU A 166 7.01 1.74 -9.24
CA GLU A 166 6.04 2.18 -8.24
C GLU A 166 4.98 3.06 -8.88
N ARG A 167 3.75 2.95 -8.36
CA ARG A 167 2.61 3.80 -8.75
C ARG A 167 1.87 4.28 -7.52
N ALA A 168 1.32 5.47 -7.60
CA ALA A 168 0.44 6.06 -6.59
C ALA A 168 -0.96 5.47 -6.70
N TYR A 169 -1.41 4.84 -5.62
CA TYR A 169 -2.75 4.31 -5.44
C TYR A 169 -3.45 5.06 -4.32
N ALA A 170 -4.74 5.24 -4.45
CA ALA A 170 -5.59 5.77 -3.39
C ALA A 170 -5.98 4.66 -2.43
N ILE A 171 -6.03 5.01 -1.12
CA ILE A 171 -6.58 4.15 -0.10
C ILE A 171 -7.27 4.99 0.97
N TYR A 172 -8.40 4.48 1.47
CA TYR A 172 -9.05 5.07 2.63
C TYR A 172 -8.66 4.31 3.91
N SER A 173 -8.16 5.07 4.89
CA SER A 173 -7.95 4.61 6.26
C SER A 173 -9.00 5.30 7.13
N GLY A 174 -10.12 4.61 7.38
CA GLY A 174 -11.31 5.24 7.95
C GLY A 174 -11.89 6.29 7.01
N ALA A 175 -11.99 7.54 7.45
CA ALA A 175 -12.46 8.66 6.62
C ALA A 175 -11.33 9.40 5.89
N ALA A 176 -10.07 9.08 6.17
CA ALA A 176 -8.92 9.78 5.61
C ALA A 176 -8.43 9.13 4.32
N LEU A 177 -8.31 9.94 3.25
CA LEU A 177 -7.66 9.53 2.01
C LEU A 177 -6.15 9.58 2.17
N SER A 178 -5.47 8.56 1.71
CA SER A 178 -4.00 8.48 1.62
C SER A 178 -3.56 8.03 0.25
N VAL A 179 -2.36 8.40 -0.15
CA VAL A 179 -1.65 7.77 -1.26
C VAL A 179 -0.80 6.63 -0.72
N MET A 180 -0.83 5.49 -1.41
CA MET A 180 0.05 4.35 -1.15
C MET A 180 0.83 4.02 -2.42
N PHE A 181 2.15 3.90 -2.30
CA PHE A 181 3.00 3.53 -3.43
C PHE A 181 3.19 2.02 -3.50
N LEU A 182 2.84 1.44 -4.63
CA LEU A 182 2.88 0.00 -4.86
C LEU A 182 3.30 -0.31 -6.30
N THR A 183 3.96 -1.44 -6.47
CA THR A 183 4.15 -2.04 -7.80
C THR A 183 2.89 -2.83 -8.22
N ASP A 184 2.73 -3.11 -9.51
CA ASP A 184 1.61 -3.93 -10.00
C ASP A 184 1.63 -5.34 -9.37
N ASP A 185 2.82 -5.89 -9.09
CA ASP A 185 2.98 -7.16 -8.39
C ASP A 185 2.44 -7.12 -6.96
N LEU A 186 2.70 -6.04 -6.21
CA LEU A 186 2.19 -5.86 -4.86
C LEU A 186 0.67 -5.72 -4.85
N ILE A 187 0.10 -4.99 -5.81
CA ILE A 187 -1.36 -4.92 -5.98
C ILE A 187 -1.95 -6.30 -6.29
N ALA A 188 -1.28 -7.10 -7.12
CA ALA A 188 -1.74 -8.46 -7.42
C ALA A 188 -1.77 -9.34 -6.16
N VAL A 189 -0.73 -9.27 -5.31
CA VAL A 189 -0.70 -9.96 -4.00
C VAL A 189 -1.88 -9.50 -3.13
N MET A 190 -2.10 -8.19 -3.03
CA MET A 190 -3.17 -7.64 -2.21
C MET A 190 -4.56 -8.06 -2.70
N LYS A 191 -4.78 -8.12 -4.00
CA LYS A 191 -6.06 -8.56 -4.59
C LYS A 191 -6.30 -10.06 -4.46
N ALA A 192 -5.24 -10.85 -4.41
CA ALA A 192 -5.32 -12.30 -4.30
C ALA A 192 -5.52 -12.80 -2.86
N ASP A 193 -5.33 -11.94 -1.87
CA ASP A 193 -5.50 -12.31 -0.47
C ASP A 193 -6.99 -12.62 -0.17
N PRO A 194 -7.33 -13.82 0.32
CA PRO A 194 -8.70 -14.23 0.53
C PRO A 194 -9.44 -13.45 1.63
N VAL A 195 -8.70 -12.75 2.50
CA VAL A 195 -9.29 -11.88 3.53
C VAL A 195 -9.37 -10.42 3.10
N ALA A 196 -8.92 -10.09 1.89
CA ALA A 196 -8.99 -8.74 1.36
C ALA A 196 -10.44 -8.30 1.18
N VAL A 197 -10.79 -7.18 1.79
CA VAL A 197 -12.09 -6.56 1.61
C VAL A 197 -11.98 -5.55 0.47
N PRO A 198 -12.79 -5.66 -0.61
CA PRO A 198 -12.64 -4.84 -1.82
C PRO A 198 -12.48 -3.34 -1.57
N LYS A 199 -13.26 -2.77 -0.65
CA LYS A 199 -13.19 -1.34 -0.30
C LYS A 199 -11.88 -0.88 0.33
N PHE A 200 -11.06 -1.81 0.83
CA PHE A 200 -9.74 -1.52 1.41
C PHE A 200 -8.59 -1.85 0.46
N ILE A 201 -8.88 -2.37 -0.73
CA ILE A 201 -7.85 -2.60 -1.75
C ILE A 201 -7.45 -1.24 -2.33
N PRO A 202 -6.14 -0.90 -2.35
CA PRO A 202 -5.67 0.30 -3.00
C PRO A 202 -6.08 0.33 -4.48
N TYR A 203 -6.52 1.47 -4.99
CA TYR A 203 -7.01 1.63 -6.34
C TYR A 203 -6.41 2.84 -7.03
N ARG A 204 -6.35 2.85 -8.35
CA ARG A 204 -5.99 4.04 -9.13
C ARG A 204 -7.20 4.96 -9.22
N PRO A 205 -7.17 6.17 -8.65
CA PRO A 205 -8.31 7.06 -8.78
C PRO A 205 -8.44 7.55 -10.23
N THR A 206 -9.70 7.68 -10.66
CA THR A 206 -10.09 8.25 -11.94
C THR A 206 -10.91 9.53 -11.75
N THR A 207 -11.22 10.22 -12.82
CA THR A 207 -12.11 11.38 -12.78
C THR A 207 -13.59 11.01 -12.96
N ASP A 208 -13.90 9.72 -13.00
CA ASP A 208 -15.23 9.19 -13.31
C ASP A 208 -16.15 9.24 -12.07
N PHE A 209 -17.10 10.16 -12.10
CA PHE A 209 -18.12 10.26 -11.06
C PHE A 209 -19.14 9.08 -11.18
N PRO A 210 -19.66 8.56 -10.08
CA PRO A 210 -19.54 9.04 -8.70
C PRO A 210 -18.42 8.38 -7.87
N PHE A 211 -17.76 7.34 -8.37
CA PHE A 211 -16.89 6.48 -7.56
C PHE A 211 -15.40 6.80 -7.69
N PHE A 212 -15.02 7.64 -8.66
CA PHE A 212 -13.63 8.06 -8.88
C PHE A 212 -12.63 6.90 -8.92
N GLY A 213 -13.04 5.75 -9.47
CA GLY A 213 -12.23 4.53 -9.55
C GLY A 213 -12.23 3.67 -8.29
N GLN A 214 -12.94 4.09 -7.22
CA GLN A 214 -13.02 3.29 -5.99
C GLN A 214 -13.75 1.96 -6.25
N PRO A 215 -13.18 0.80 -5.83
CA PRO A 215 -13.86 -0.48 -5.95
C PRO A 215 -15.19 -0.49 -5.20
N GLN A 216 -16.24 -0.91 -5.88
CA GLN A 216 -17.57 -1.09 -5.28
C GLN A 216 -17.68 -2.50 -4.71
N GLN A 217 -18.51 -2.65 -3.68
CA GLN A 217 -18.79 -3.95 -3.04
C GLN A 217 -19.68 -4.82 -3.89
#